data_5f6790da9ef1258ad29a9e6ee2f6e426
#
_entry.id   5f6790da9ef1258ad29a9e6ee2f6e426
#
_cell.length_a   1.000
_cell.length_b   1.000
_cell.length_c   1.000
_cell.angle_alpha   90.00
_cell.angle_beta   90.00
_cell.angle_gamma   90.00
#
_symmetry.space_group_name_H-M   'P 1'
#
loop_
_entity.id
_entity.type
_entity.pdbx_description
1 polymer ?
#
loop_
_entity_poly.entity_id
_entity_poly.type
_entity_poly.pdbx_seq_one_letter_code
_entity_poly.pdbx_strand_id
1 'polypeptide(L)'
;MTTGEPGSSAIVFPAMGPSRFADFSRFMVANAAARERFAVADEVLGHSVFDALRASDDDYSEVAQVTSFVTSLALVDWGLATGRQAPADYCAGVSFGKLAAAAHAGVLPFEEAVRLVAESARCERDYFAEHHSDIVTHSFVKIGPEQLDELLAGLAADGEWYELSSHLDHDLYMVSLSERALDGFRKRIGAAGGYSLYTMRPPAHASVFGPLRDRIERDVLSGHRLRDPRLPIVSDQDGSLVESAEQAAEWILGGFVRPMRWPGIVDTLAGRGVDRIAIVGRDRLLRRLKCTVDNFTTSTLAPESALRPAA
;
A
#
# COMPACT_ATOMS: atom_id res chain seq x y z
N MET A 1 -3.09 25.71 -31.98
CA MET A 1 -2.62 25.14 -30.70
C MET A 1 -3.82 25.08 -29.79
N THR A 2 -4.51 23.96 -29.75
CA THR A 2 -5.61 23.71 -28.83
C THR A 2 -5.00 23.57 -27.45
N THR A 3 -5.24 24.55 -26.58
CA THR A 3 -5.04 24.40 -25.14
C THR A 3 -6.07 23.39 -24.66
N GLY A 4 -5.75 22.09 -24.74
CA GLY A 4 -6.55 21.07 -24.10
C GLY A 4 -6.65 21.41 -22.61
N GLU A 5 -7.84 21.29 -22.04
CA GLU A 5 -8.01 21.35 -20.58
C GLU A 5 -7.03 20.33 -19.97
N PRO A 6 -6.38 20.69 -18.86
CA PRO A 6 -5.48 19.75 -18.20
C PRO A 6 -6.28 18.49 -17.85
N GLY A 7 -5.88 17.33 -18.39
CA GLY A 7 -6.54 16.06 -18.13
C GLY A 7 -6.63 15.78 -16.63
N SER A 8 -7.57 14.93 -16.25
CA SER A 8 -7.79 14.55 -14.85
C SER A 8 -6.57 13.84 -14.26
N SER A 9 -6.38 13.94 -12.95
CA SER A 9 -5.21 13.40 -12.27
C SER A 9 -5.57 12.60 -11.02
N ALA A 10 -4.69 11.67 -10.65
CA ALA A 10 -4.83 10.93 -9.40
C ALA A 10 -3.52 10.94 -8.60
N ILE A 11 -3.66 10.83 -7.28
CA ILE A 11 -2.55 10.61 -6.37
C ILE A 11 -2.61 9.17 -5.84
N VAL A 12 -1.48 8.48 -5.87
CA VAL A 12 -1.38 7.06 -5.52
C VAL A 12 -0.41 6.87 -4.37
N PHE A 13 -0.88 6.20 -3.33
CA PHE A 13 -0.08 5.81 -2.17
C PHE A 13 0.29 4.33 -2.32
N PRO A 14 1.56 4.00 -2.58
CA PRO A 14 1.98 2.61 -2.81
C PRO A 14 1.97 1.79 -1.52
N ALA A 15 2.05 0.47 -1.69
CA ALA A 15 2.32 -0.44 -0.59
C ALA A 15 3.65 -0.08 0.10
N MET A 16 3.74 -0.42 1.39
CA MET A 16 4.97 -0.26 2.14
C MET A 16 6.05 -1.22 1.61
N GLY A 17 7.24 -0.68 1.40
CA GLY A 17 8.46 -1.46 1.24
C GLY A 17 9.31 -1.42 2.52
N PRO A 18 10.45 -2.14 2.56
CA PRO A 18 11.38 -2.07 3.69
C PRO A 18 11.73 -0.62 4.02
N SER A 19 11.53 -0.21 5.28
CA SER A 19 11.64 1.18 5.73
C SER A 19 12.79 1.34 6.72
N ARG A 20 14.00 1.60 6.21
CA ARG A 20 15.21 1.77 7.01
C ARG A 20 15.41 3.22 7.40
N PHE A 21 16.00 3.45 8.56
CA PHE A 21 16.34 4.79 9.07
C PHE A 21 17.05 5.66 8.03
N ALA A 22 18.04 5.12 7.31
CA ALA A 22 18.80 5.86 6.29
C ALA A 22 17.93 6.36 5.12
N ASP A 23 16.79 5.73 4.86
CA ASP A 23 15.90 6.09 3.77
C ASP A 23 15.06 7.33 4.08
N PHE A 24 14.80 7.62 5.35
CA PHE A 24 13.88 8.66 5.80
C PHE A 24 14.53 9.77 6.62
N SER A 25 15.59 9.47 7.37
CA SER A 25 16.17 10.35 8.38
C SER A 25 16.49 11.75 7.87
N ARG A 26 17.11 11.87 6.69
CA ARG A 26 17.44 13.15 6.09
C ARG A 26 16.19 13.96 5.71
N PHE A 27 15.16 13.31 5.17
CA PHE A 27 13.89 13.96 4.84
C PHE A 27 13.17 14.43 6.09
N MET A 28 13.09 13.61 7.13
CA MET A 28 12.46 13.95 8.41
C MET A 28 13.06 15.23 9.03
N VAL A 29 14.37 15.40 8.92
CA VAL A 29 15.08 16.55 9.55
C VAL A 29 15.11 17.79 8.64
N ALA A 30 15.36 17.59 7.33
CA ALA A 30 15.65 18.71 6.44
C ALA A 30 14.39 19.34 5.81
N ASN A 31 13.31 18.58 5.61
CA ASN A 31 12.09 19.06 4.96
C ASN A 31 11.11 19.70 5.98
N ALA A 32 10.57 20.87 5.68
CA ALA A 32 9.67 21.58 6.61
C ALA A 32 8.36 20.83 6.84
N ALA A 33 7.70 20.35 5.77
CA ALA A 33 6.44 19.61 5.88
C ALA A 33 6.66 18.28 6.66
N ALA A 34 7.82 17.63 6.46
CA ALA A 34 8.15 16.44 7.24
C ALA A 34 8.29 16.76 8.74
N ARG A 35 9.04 17.80 9.09
CA ARG A 35 9.19 18.18 10.51
C ARG A 35 7.85 18.48 11.18
N GLU A 36 6.95 19.19 10.49
CA GLU A 36 5.60 19.50 11.00
C GLU A 36 4.80 18.22 11.25
N ARG A 37 4.74 17.32 10.26
CA ARG A 37 3.98 16.08 10.39
C ARG A 37 4.57 15.14 11.43
N PHE A 38 5.90 15.02 11.51
CA PHE A 38 6.55 14.16 12.52
C PHE A 38 6.42 14.75 13.93
N ALA A 39 6.43 16.07 14.10
CA ALA A 39 6.16 16.69 15.42
C ALA A 39 4.77 16.33 15.95
N VAL A 40 3.73 16.35 15.07
CA VAL A 40 2.38 15.91 15.45
C VAL A 40 2.36 14.41 15.77
N ALA A 41 3.05 13.58 14.97
CA ALA A 41 3.11 12.14 15.23
C ALA A 41 3.80 11.83 16.56
N ASP A 42 4.89 12.54 16.90
CA ASP A 42 5.60 12.42 18.17
C ASP A 42 4.70 12.78 19.36
N GLU A 43 3.91 13.85 19.24
CA GLU A 43 2.94 14.26 20.27
C GLU A 43 1.84 13.20 20.46
N VAL A 44 1.28 12.69 19.34
CA VAL A 44 0.22 11.66 19.36
C VAL A 44 0.69 10.36 20.01
N LEU A 45 1.93 9.94 19.71
CA LEU A 45 2.48 8.68 20.18
C LEU A 45 3.19 8.77 21.52
N GLY A 46 3.49 10.00 21.98
CA GLY A 46 4.19 10.25 23.24
C GLY A 46 5.70 9.91 23.22
N HIS A 47 6.28 9.73 22.02
CA HIS A 47 7.71 9.50 21.86
C HIS A 47 8.22 9.97 20.49
N SER A 48 9.53 10.14 20.36
CA SER A 48 10.18 10.52 19.09
C SER A 48 10.16 9.35 18.11
N VAL A 49 9.41 9.51 17.00
CA VAL A 49 9.41 8.56 15.88
C VAL A 49 10.80 8.45 15.24
N PHE A 50 11.53 9.58 15.17
CA PHE A 50 12.89 9.60 14.63
C PHE A 50 13.86 8.72 15.46
N ASP A 51 13.85 8.85 16.79
CA ASP A 51 14.72 8.06 17.67
C ASP A 51 14.29 6.60 17.72
N ALA A 52 13.00 6.32 17.74
CA ALA A 52 12.46 4.97 17.71
C ALA A 52 12.83 4.25 16.40
N LEU A 53 12.71 4.93 15.24
CA LEU A 53 13.12 4.37 13.95
C LEU A 53 14.63 4.11 13.89
N ARG A 54 15.45 5.01 14.47
CA ARG A 54 16.89 4.83 14.52
C ARG A 54 17.30 3.62 15.34
N ALA A 55 16.52 3.29 16.37
CA ALA A 55 16.75 2.14 17.25
C ALA A 55 16.15 0.82 16.72
N SER A 56 15.32 0.86 15.68
CA SER A 56 14.65 -0.32 15.13
C SER A 56 15.51 -1.01 14.08
N ASP A 57 15.62 -2.34 14.20
CA ASP A 57 16.25 -3.22 13.20
C ASP A 57 15.20 -3.92 12.31
N ASP A 58 13.89 -3.70 12.56
CA ASP A 58 12.80 -4.29 11.82
C ASP A 58 12.23 -3.28 10.81
N ASP A 59 12.42 -3.56 9.53
CA ASP A 59 11.98 -2.75 8.39
C ASP A 59 10.43 -2.63 8.28
N TYR A 60 9.67 -3.43 9.03
CA TYR A 60 8.20 -3.48 9.05
C TYR A 60 7.60 -3.26 10.44
N SER A 61 8.42 -2.86 11.40
CA SER A 61 7.98 -2.53 12.77
C SER A 61 6.87 -1.47 12.80
N GLU A 62 6.20 -1.34 13.92
CA GLU A 62 5.21 -0.28 14.16
C GLU A 62 5.77 1.10 13.78
N VAL A 63 6.97 1.42 14.25
CA VAL A 63 7.61 2.71 13.95
C VAL A 63 7.96 2.87 12.47
N ALA A 64 8.32 1.78 11.77
CA ALA A 64 8.58 1.79 10.35
C ALA A 64 7.29 2.06 9.56
N GLN A 65 6.16 1.46 9.96
CA GLN A 65 4.84 1.70 9.40
C GLN A 65 4.38 3.15 9.61
N VAL A 66 4.47 3.66 10.83
CA VAL A 66 4.17 5.08 11.15
C VAL A 66 5.06 6.01 10.32
N THR A 67 6.35 5.75 10.23
CA THR A 67 7.29 6.57 9.44
C THR A 67 6.89 6.61 7.96
N SER A 68 6.56 5.46 7.38
CA SER A 68 6.13 5.37 5.98
C SER A 68 4.83 6.14 5.73
N PHE A 69 3.85 6.01 6.62
CA PHE A 69 2.59 6.74 6.58
C PHE A 69 2.79 8.26 6.67
N VAL A 70 3.49 8.74 7.71
CA VAL A 70 3.74 10.17 7.94
C VAL A 70 4.55 10.77 6.78
N THR A 71 5.57 10.06 6.30
CA THR A 71 6.38 10.48 5.15
C THR A 71 5.52 10.66 3.90
N SER A 72 4.59 9.75 3.63
CA SER A 72 3.71 9.85 2.47
C SER A 72 2.88 11.12 2.49
N LEU A 73 2.27 11.47 3.62
CA LEU A 73 1.47 12.69 3.75
C LEU A 73 2.34 13.96 3.73
N ALA A 74 3.50 13.94 4.36
CA ALA A 74 4.45 15.05 4.31
C ALA A 74 4.96 15.32 2.89
N LEU A 75 5.12 14.30 2.06
CA LEU A 75 5.51 14.45 0.65
C LEU A 75 4.40 15.09 -0.17
N VAL A 76 3.13 14.79 0.12
CA VAL A 76 2.00 15.46 -0.52
C VAL A 76 1.97 16.94 -0.14
N ASP A 77 2.08 17.28 1.15
CA ASP A 77 2.12 18.66 1.62
C ASP A 77 3.26 19.45 0.96
N TRP A 78 4.47 18.86 0.93
CA TRP A 78 5.60 19.45 0.24
C TRP A 78 5.33 19.65 -1.26
N GLY A 79 4.76 18.65 -1.93
CA GLY A 79 4.46 18.71 -3.36
C GLY A 79 3.47 19.83 -3.69
N LEU A 80 2.40 19.94 -2.91
CA LEU A 80 1.40 21.02 -3.03
C LEU A 80 2.00 22.40 -2.74
N ALA A 81 2.74 22.53 -1.63
CA ALA A 81 3.34 23.81 -1.22
C ALA A 81 4.39 24.34 -2.22
N THR A 82 5.06 23.43 -2.94
CA THR A 82 6.11 23.80 -3.94
C THR A 82 5.60 23.85 -5.38
N GLY A 83 4.31 23.59 -5.62
CA GLY A 83 3.72 23.51 -6.96
C GLY A 83 4.19 22.31 -7.80
N ARG A 84 4.90 21.35 -7.19
CA ARG A 84 5.31 20.10 -7.87
C ARG A 84 4.17 19.11 -8.03
N GLN A 85 3.13 19.26 -7.23
CA GLN A 85 1.87 18.52 -7.31
C GLN A 85 0.72 19.53 -7.29
N ALA A 86 -0.21 19.40 -8.21
CA ALA A 86 -1.52 20.06 -8.15
C ALA A 86 -2.50 19.19 -7.33
N PRO A 87 -3.60 19.77 -6.81
CA PRO A 87 -4.68 18.96 -6.27
C PRO A 87 -5.12 17.90 -7.29
N ALA A 88 -5.35 16.66 -6.83
CA ALA A 88 -5.78 15.57 -7.66
C ALA A 88 -7.31 15.42 -7.61
N ASP A 89 -7.89 14.81 -8.65
CA ASP A 89 -9.34 14.55 -8.75
C ASP A 89 -9.72 13.21 -8.09
N TYR A 90 -8.76 12.29 -7.98
CA TYR A 90 -8.91 10.97 -7.36
C TYR A 90 -7.69 10.64 -6.51
N CYS A 91 -7.88 9.71 -5.57
CA CYS A 91 -6.74 9.05 -4.93
C CYS A 91 -6.93 7.54 -4.90
N ALA A 92 -5.83 6.83 -4.73
CA ALA A 92 -5.82 5.39 -4.51
C ALA A 92 -4.73 5.01 -3.50
N GLY A 93 -5.00 3.98 -2.72
CA GLY A 93 -4.03 3.42 -1.79
C GLY A 93 -3.88 1.93 -2.06
N VAL A 94 -2.65 1.47 -2.25
CA VAL A 94 -2.33 0.08 -2.53
C VAL A 94 -1.87 -0.60 -1.25
N SER A 95 -2.59 -1.65 -0.81
CA SER A 95 -2.27 -2.38 0.43
C SER A 95 -2.12 -1.43 1.62
N PHE A 96 -0.96 -1.36 2.29
CA PHE A 96 -0.69 -0.42 3.38
C PHE A 96 -0.95 1.05 3.00
N GLY A 97 -0.72 1.44 1.75
CA GLY A 97 -0.95 2.81 1.25
C GLY A 97 -2.39 3.30 1.38
N LYS A 98 -3.36 2.38 1.60
CA LYS A 98 -4.77 2.74 1.83
C LYS A 98 -4.98 3.62 3.06
N LEU A 99 -4.17 3.47 4.12
CA LEU A 99 -4.28 4.31 5.32
C LEU A 99 -3.87 5.76 5.03
N ALA A 100 -2.82 5.95 4.20
CA ALA A 100 -2.42 7.28 3.74
C ALA A 100 -3.45 7.88 2.77
N ALA A 101 -4.03 7.09 1.87
CA ALA A 101 -5.11 7.53 0.98
C ALA A 101 -6.36 7.95 1.78
N ALA A 102 -6.77 7.17 2.78
CA ALA A 102 -7.88 7.49 3.66
C ALA A 102 -7.67 8.81 4.42
N ALA A 103 -6.49 9.01 5.00
CA ALA A 103 -6.14 10.26 5.69
C ALA A 103 -6.08 11.46 4.72
N HIS A 104 -5.48 11.28 3.53
CA HIS A 104 -5.42 12.31 2.49
C HIS A 104 -6.82 12.70 2.00
N ALA A 105 -7.69 11.74 1.78
CA ALA A 105 -9.08 11.98 1.39
C ALA A 105 -9.95 12.56 2.53
N GLY A 106 -9.44 12.66 3.75
CA GLY A 106 -10.15 13.23 4.89
C GLY A 106 -11.10 12.28 5.59
N VAL A 107 -10.97 10.98 5.36
CA VAL A 107 -11.72 9.93 6.08
C VAL A 107 -11.41 9.99 7.58
N LEU A 108 -10.17 10.31 7.93
CA LEU A 108 -9.71 10.51 9.31
C LEU A 108 -8.87 11.79 9.41
N PRO A 109 -8.94 12.54 10.54
CA PRO A 109 -7.92 13.52 10.88
C PRO A 109 -6.54 12.86 10.96
N PHE A 110 -5.49 13.62 10.70
CA PHE A 110 -4.12 13.09 10.67
C PHE A 110 -3.70 12.43 11.98
N GLU A 111 -4.01 13.07 13.11
CA GLU A 111 -3.71 12.58 14.46
C GLU A 111 -4.37 11.24 14.75
N GLU A 112 -5.62 11.11 14.33
CA GLU A 112 -6.39 9.87 14.45
C GLU A 112 -5.82 8.77 13.54
N ALA A 113 -5.43 9.13 12.33
CA ALA A 113 -4.83 8.19 11.39
C ALA A 113 -3.45 7.70 11.87
N VAL A 114 -2.64 8.54 12.53
CA VAL A 114 -1.38 8.12 13.18
C VAL A 114 -1.64 7.07 14.26
N ARG A 115 -2.67 7.29 15.12
CA ARG A 115 -3.07 6.29 16.13
C ARG A 115 -3.52 4.99 15.48
N LEU A 116 -4.40 5.08 14.48
CA LEU A 116 -4.91 3.91 13.75
C LEU A 116 -3.78 3.07 13.16
N VAL A 117 -2.78 3.72 12.53
CA VAL A 117 -1.61 3.02 11.96
C VAL A 117 -0.82 2.29 13.05
N ALA A 118 -0.51 2.97 14.15
CA ALA A 118 0.26 2.38 15.25
C ALA A 118 -0.49 1.22 15.93
N GLU A 119 -1.78 1.40 16.19
CA GLU A 119 -2.64 0.37 16.81
C GLU A 119 -2.82 -0.85 15.90
N SER A 120 -3.06 -0.62 14.58
CA SER A 120 -3.14 -1.70 13.60
C SER A 120 -1.84 -2.49 13.53
N ALA A 121 -0.69 -1.81 13.46
CA ALA A 121 0.62 -2.47 13.41
C ALA A 121 0.90 -3.34 14.64
N ARG A 122 0.53 -2.86 15.85
CA ARG A 122 0.62 -3.66 17.07
C ARG A 122 -0.30 -4.88 17.03
N CYS A 123 -1.55 -4.67 16.61
CA CYS A 123 -2.54 -5.74 16.50
C CYS A 123 -2.10 -6.83 15.52
N GLU A 124 -1.60 -6.45 14.34
CA GLU A 124 -1.08 -7.36 13.33
C GLU A 124 0.15 -8.15 13.84
N ARG A 125 1.12 -7.45 14.45
CA ARG A 125 2.30 -8.09 15.04
C ARG A 125 1.90 -9.15 16.07
N ASP A 126 1.02 -8.79 17.01
CA ASP A 126 0.61 -9.66 18.09
C ASP A 126 -0.20 -10.86 17.56
N TYR A 127 -1.02 -10.65 16.53
CA TYR A 127 -1.76 -11.73 15.87
C TYR A 127 -0.83 -12.71 15.16
N PHE A 128 0.10 -12.22 14.34
CA PHE A 128 1.01 -13.08 13.58
C PHE A 128 2.10 -13.73 14.43
N ALA A 129 2.37 -13.22 15.64
CA ALA A 129 3.24 -13.92 16.60
C ALA A 129 2.64 -15.24 17.09
N GLU A 130 1.31 -15.36 17.05
CA GLU A 130 0.58 -16.53 17.58
C GLU A 130 -0.07 -17.39 16.47
N HIS A 131 -0.25 -16.83 15.25
CA HIS A 131 -1.03 -17.44 14.19
C HIS A 131 -0.31 -17.43 12.84
N HIS A 132 -0.59 -18.42 12.01
CA HIS A 132 -0.19 -18.47 10.60
C HIS A 132 1.32 -18.43 10.35
N SER A 133 2.13 -18.98 11.26
CA SER A 133 3.58 -19.13 11.04
C SER A 133 3.94 -20.10 9.89
N ASP A 134 2.96 -20.87 9.45
CA ASP A 134 3.04 -21.88 8.37
C ASP A 134 2.51 -21.36 7.02
N ILE A 135 2.13 -20.09 6.93
CA ILE A 135 1.65 -19.45 5.70
C ILE A 135 2.63 -18.36 5.25
N VAL A 136 2.85 -18.28 3.95
CA VAL A 136 3.65 -17.23 3.32
C VAL A 136 2.94 -16.65 2.11
N THR A 137 3.29 -15.42 1.72
CA THR A 137 2.86 -14.82 0.46
C THR A 137 4.05 -14.71 -0.48
N HIS A 138 4.00 -15.39 -1.64
CA HIS A 138 5.08 -15.44 -2.61
C HIS A 138 4.76 -14.64 -3.87
N SER A 139 5.70 -13.79 -4.27
CA SER A 139 5.62 -12.95 -5.47
C SER A 139 6.41 -13.54 -6.62
N PHE A 140 5.83 -13.49 -7.84
CA PHE A 140 6.44 -14.00 -9.06
C PHE A 140 5.96 -13.24 -10.29
N VAL A 141 6.74 -13.31 -11.37
CA VAL A 141 6.53 -12.55 -12.61
C VAL A 141 6.76 -13.42 -13.84
N LYS A 142 6.28 -12.95 -14.99
CA LYS A 142 6.30 -13.63 -16.29
C LYS A 142 5.48 -14.91 -16.31
N ILE A 143 4.36 -14.88 -15.63
CA ILE A 143 3.33 -15.92 -15.64
C ILE A 143 2.04 -15.29 -16.15
N GLY A 144 1.58 -15.70 -17.33
CA GLY A 144 0.30 -15.23 -17.87
C GLY A 144 -0.90 -15.85 -17.13
N PRO A 145 -2.13 -15.35 -17.40
CA PRO A 145 -3.34 -15.83 -16.70
C PRO A 145 -3.56 -17.34 -16.80
N GLU A 146 -3.41 -17.93 -17.99
CA GLU A 146 -3.58 -19.38 -18.22
C GLU A 146 -2.54 -20.20 -17.42
N GLN A 147 -1.28 -19.75 -17.42
CA GLN A 147 -0.22 -20.37 -16.64
C GLN A 147 -0.45 -20.24 -15.13
N LEU A 148 -1.02 -19.11 -14.68
CA LEU A 148 -1.42 -18.93 -13.29
C LEU A 148 -2.46 -19.99 -12.89
N ASP A 149 -3.50 -20.16 -13.70
CA ASP A 149 -4.55 -21.16 -13.46
C ASP A 149 -3.96 -22.59 -13.36
N GLU A 150 -3.02 -22.94 -14.24
CA GLU A 150 -2.31 -24.21 -14.19
C GLU A 150 -1.47 -24.39 -12.91
N LEU A 151 -0.76 -23.34 -12.48
CA LEU A 151 0.03 -23.34 -11.24
C LEU A 151 -0.86 -23.54 -10.01
N LEU A 152 -2.00 -22.84 -9.97
CA LEU A 152 -2.97 -22.95 -8.88
C LEU A 152 -3.67 -24.31 -8.87
N ALA A 153 -4.05 -24.83 -10.04
CA ALA A 153 -4.58 -26.18 -10.16
C ALA A 153 -3.59 -27.24 -9.68
N GLY A 154 -2.28 -27.04 -9.91
CA GLY A 154 -1.23 -27.90 -9.40
C GLY A 154 -1.15 -27.92 -7.87
N LEU A 155 -1.31 -26.77 -7.19
CA LEU A 155 -1.40 -26.70 -5.72
C LEU A 155 -2.64 -27.44 -5.22
N ALA A 156 -3.80 -27.21 -5.87
CA ALA A 156 -5.04 -27.91 -5.52
C ALA A 156 -4.92 -29.44 -5.66
N ALA A 157 -4.29 -29.92 -6.73
CA ALA A 157 -4.07 -31.34 -6.96
C ALA A 157 -3.16 -31.99 -5.89
N ASP A 158 -2.23 -31.23 -5.33
CA ASP A 158 -1.38 -31.66 -4.22
C ASP A 158 -2.09 -31.60 -2.85
N GLY A 159 -3.33 -31.08 -2.79
CA GLY A 159 -4.07 -30.86 -1.54
C GLY A 159 -3.52 -29.72 -0.69
N GLU A 160 -2.78 -28.78 -1.30
CA GLU A 160 -2.22 -27.61 -0.60
C GLU A 160 -3.21 -26.45 -0.57
N TRP A 161 -3.25 -25.75 0.56
CA TRP A 161 -4.01 -24.51 0.67
C TRP A 161 -3.28 -23.38 -0.04
N TYR A 162 -4.02 -22.58 -0.77
CA TYR A 162 -3.54 -21.34 -1.41
C TYR A 162 -4.68 -20.34 -1.65
N GLU A 163 -4.34 -19.07 -1.77
CA GLU A 163 -5.22 -17.99 -2.25
C GLU A 163 -4.42 -16.96 -3.06
N LEU A 164 -5.06 -16.38 -4.09
CA LEU A 164 -4.49 -15.23 -4.78
C LEU A 164 -4.49 -14.03 -3.84
N SER A 165 -3.30 -13.55 -3.48
CA SER A 165 -3.11 -12.40 -2.59
C SER A 165 -3.08 -11.07 -3.35
N SER A 166 -2.42 -11.06 -4.52
CA SER A 166 -2.34 -9.82 -5.32
C SER A 166 -2.22 -10.10 -6.81
N HIS A 167 -2.88 -9.25 -7.59
CA HIS A 167 -2.73 -9.13 -9.05
C HIS A 167 -2.18 -7.74 -9.34
N LEU A 168 -0.91 -7.66 -9.75
CA LEU A 168 -0.17 -6.41 -9.88
C LEU A 168 -0.03 -5.94 -11.33
N ASP A 169 0.07 -6.89 -12.28
CA ASP A 169 0.15 -6.63 -13.71
C ASP A 169 -0.31 -7.89 -14.48
N HIS A 170 -0.33 -7.83 -15.80
CA HIS A 170 -0.73 -8.93 -16.70
C HIS A 170 -0.03 -10.25 -16.42
N ASP A 171 1.19 -10.19 -15.88
CA ASP A 171 2.05 -11.35 -15.64
C ASP A 171 2.75 -11.32 -14.27
N LEU A 172 2.25 -10.50 -13.32
CA LEU A 172 2.83 -10.33 -11.99
C LEU A 172 1.78 -10.53 -10.90
N TYR A 173 2.01 -11.56 -10.08
CA TYR A 173 1.07 -12.00 -9.06
C TYR A 173 1.76 -12.26 -7.72
N MET A 174 0.94 -12.32 -6.67
CA MET A 174 1.31 -12.85 -5.37
C MET A 174 0.28 -13.89 -4.94
N VAL A 175 0.77 -15.02 -4.43
CA VAL A 175 -0.06 -16.11 -3.91
C VAL A 175 0.31 -16.38 -2.47
N SER A 176 -0.69 -16.42 -1.59
CA SER A 176 -0.55 -16.94 -0.23
C SER A 176 -0.75 -18.44 -0.25
N LEU A 177 0.16 -19.19 0.38
CA LEU A 177 0.17 -20.63 0.37
C LEU A 177 0.84 -21.19 1.64
N SER A 178 0.63 -22.51 1.90
CA SER A 178 1.36 -23.20 2.95
C SER A 178 2.86 -23.13 2.71
N GLU A 179 3.65 -22.79 3.73
CA GLU A 179 5.11 -22.67 3.59
C GLU A 179 5.78 -23.96 3.08
N ARG A 180 5.25 -25.13 3.48
CA ARG A 180 5.72 -26.43 2.99
C ARG A 180 5.59 -26.62 1.48
N ALA A 181 4.62 -25.95 0.84
CA ALA A 181 4.40 -26.01 -0.60
C ALA A 181 5.30 -25.05 -1.40
N LEU A 182 5.94 -24.07 -0.73
CA LEU A 182 6.67 -22.97 -1.38
C LEU A 182 7.75 -23.46 -2.36
N ASP A 183 8.59 -24.41 -1.96
CA ASP A 183 9.70 -24.87 -2.81
C ASP A 183 9.20 -25.63 -4.05
N GLY A 184 8.13 -26.39 -3.92
CA GLY A 184 7.44 -27.04 -5.04
C GLY A 184 6.84 -26.02 -5.99
N PHE A 185 6.17 -25.00 -5.44
CA PHE A 185 5.56 -23.93 -6.20
C PHE A 185 6.61 -23.10 -6.98
N ARG A 186 7.74 -22.73 -6.35
CA ARG A 186 8.87 -22.05 -7.02
C ARG A 186 9.42 -22.85 -8.21
N LYS A 187 9.57 -24.17 -8.06
CA LYS A 187 10.01 -25.03 -9.16
C LYS A 187 9.03 -25.03 -10.34
N ARG A 188 7.72 -25.06 -10.05
CA ARG A 188 6.66 -24.98 -11.08
C ARG A 188 6.67 -23.62 -11.80
N ILE A 189 6.81 -22.50 -11.06
CA ILE A 189 6.98 -21.18 -11.65
C ILE A 189 8.16 -21.18 -12.63
N GLY A 190 9.32 -21.69 -12.22
CA GLY A 190 10.49 -21.78 -13.09
C GLY A 190 10.27 -22.68 -14.31
N ALA A 191 9.59 -23.81 -14.16
CA ALA A 191 9.25 -24.71 -15.27
C ALA A 191 8.27 -24.07 -16.28
N ALA A 192 7.38 -23.20 -15.81
CA ALA A 192 6.48 -22.39 -16.65
C ALA A 192 7.16 -21.18 -17.29
N GLY A 193 8.46 -20.94 -17.06
CA GLY A 193 9.21 -19.81 -17.61
C GLY A 193 9.13 -18.53 -16.79
N GLY A 194 8.48 -18.57 -15.63
CA GLY A 194 8.36 -17.45 -14.70
C GLY A 194 9.57 -17.28 -13.79
N TYR A 195 9.58 -16.20 -13.03
CA TYR A 195 10.62 -15.88 -12.04
C TYR A 195 10.00 -15.60 -10.67
N SER A 196 10.45 -16.32 -9.67
CA SER A 196 10.21 -16.04 -8.26
C SER A 196 10.93 -14.76 -7.86
N LEU A 197 10.26 -13.86 -7.16
CA LEU A 197 10.82 -12.58 -6.72
C LEU A 197 11.16 -12.62 -5.23
N TYR A 198 10.15 -12.50 -4.37
CA TYR A 198 10.36 -12.50 -2.92
C TYR A 198 9.20 -13.22 -2.21
N THR A 199 9.43 -13.55 -0.95
CA THR A 199 8.41 -14.17 -0.08
C THR A 199 8.21 -13.30 1.14
N MET A 200 6.96 -12.88 1.36
CA MET A 200 6.55 -12.08 2.52
C MET A 200 6.29 -12.96 3.73
N ARG A 201 6.76 -12.49 4.88
CA ARG A 201 6.43 -12.93 6.23
C ARG A 201 6.31 -11.69 7.12
N PRO A 202 5.17 -11.47 7.76
CA PRO A 202 3.92 -12.24 7.70
C PRO A 202 3.26 -12.20 6.32
N PRO A 203 2.34 -13.15 6.03
CA PRO A 203 1.55 -13.18 4.80
C PRO A 203 0.51 -12.06 4.77
N ALA A 204 -0.11 -11.81 3.60
CA ALA A 204 -1.09 -10.74 3.43
C ALA A 204 -2.22 -11.14 2.48
N HIS A 205 -3.36 -10.45 2.61
CA HIS A 205 -4.47 -10.47 1.65
C HIS A 205 -5.05 -11.86 1.37
N ALA A 206 -5.45 -12.60 2.41
CA ALA A 206 -6.08 -13.89 2.26
C ALA A 206 -7.25 -14.07 3.23
N SER A 207 -8.28 -14.80 2.82
CA SER A 207 -9.53 -14.99 3.60
C SER A 207 -9.30 -15.63 4.97
N VAL A 208 -8.23 -16.42 5.10
CA VAL A 208 -7.83 -17.05 6.35
C VAL A 208 -7.52 -16.05 7.48
N PHE A 209 -7.24 -14.79 7.14
CA PHE A 209 -7.01 -13.71 8.10
C PHE A 209 -8.32 -13.02 8.57
N GLY A 210 -9.48 -13.66 8.38
CA GLY A 210 -10.76 -13.21 8.93
C GLY A 210 -10.69 -12.87 10.42
N PRO A 211 -10.12 -13.73 11.30
CA PRO A 211 -9.97 -13.41 12.71
C PRO A 211 -9.12 -12.16 13.00
N LEU A 212 -8.08 -11.87 12.19
CA LEU A 212 -7.32 -10.62 12.28
C LEU A 212 -8.19 -9.43 11.90
N ARG A 213 -8.92 -9.51 10.77
CA ARG A 213 -9.86 -8.48 10.35
C ARG A 213 -10.85 -8.13 11.45
N ASP A 214 -11.47 -9.15 12.06
CA ASP A 214 -12.46 -8.98 13.13
C ASP A 214 -11.82 -8.38 14.40
N ARG A 215 -10.58 -8.73 14.70
CA ARG A 215 -9.82 -8.16 15.81
C ARG A 215 -9.50 -6.67 15.56
N ILE A 216 -9.04 -6.32 14.34
CA ILE A 216 -8.80 -4.91 13.95
C ILE A 216 -10.10 -4.10 14.01
N GLU A 217 -11.21 -4.64 13.52
CA GLU A 217 -12.50 -3.97 13.58
C GLU A 217 -12.92 -3.66 15.01
N ARG A 218 -12.86 -4.67 15.88
CA ARG A 218 -13.31 -4.57 17.27
C ARG A 218 -12.37 -3.76 18.15
N ASP A 219 -11.08 -3.99 18.09
CA ASP A 219 -10.10 -3.52 19.07
C ASP A 219 -9.39 -2.22 18.60
N VAL A 220 -9.46 -1.91 17.30
CA VAL A 220 -8.81 -0.74 16.72
C VAL A 220 -9.81 0.18 16.04
N LEU A 221 -10.43 -0.23 14.93
CA LEU A 221 -11.23 0.67 14.10
C LEU A 221 -12.47 1.23 14.82
N SER A 222 -13.09 0.45 15.71
CA SER A 222 -14.24 0.89 16.50
C SER A 222 -13.95 2.11 17.41
N GLY A 223 -12.69 2.34 17.74
CA GLY A 223 -12.23 3.52 18.50
C GLY A 223 -12.14 4.81 17.68
N HIS A 224 -12.30 4.73 16.36
CA HIS A 224 -12.11 5.84 15.43
C HIS A 224 -13.41 6.21 14.71
N ARG A 225 -13.67 7.52 14.58
CA ARG A 225 -14.82 8.02 13.83
C ARG A 225 -14.44 8.34 12.40
N LEU A 226 -14.76 7.44 11.47
CA LEU A 226 -14.59 7.66 10.05
C LEU A 226 -15.59 8.70 9.52
N ARG A 227 -15.20 9.42 8.47
CA ARG A 227 -15.98 10.43 7.74
C ARG A 227 -16.04 10.05 6.28
N ASP A 228 -17.01 10.61 5.58
CA ASP A 228 -17.08 10.50 4.13
C ASP A 228 -15.82 11.13 3.51
N PRO A 229 -15.20 10.48 2.52
CA PRO A 229 -14.06 11.02 1.80
C PRO A 229 -14.43 12.33 1.10
N ARG A 230 -13.57 13.34 1.19
CA ARG A 230 -13.69 14.60 0.44
C ARG A 230 -13.10 14.50 -0.98
N LEU A 231 -12.34 13.47 -1.24
CA LEU A 231 -11.74 13.12 -2.52
C LEU A 231 -12.10 11.65 -2.81
N PRO A 232 -12.68 11.32 -3.98
CA PRO A 232 -13.01 9.93 -4.31
C PRO A 232 -11.78 9.03 -4.24
N ILE A 233 -11.92 7.91 -3.53
CA ILE A 233 -10.87 6.90 -3.39
C ILE A 233 -11.20 5.74 -4.32
N VAL A 234 -10.24 5.25 -5.09
CA VAL A 234 -10.39 4.02 -5.88
C VAL A 234 -9.88 2.84 -5.06
N SER A 235 -10.75 1.88 -4.83
CA SER A 235 -10.48 0.66 -4.06
C SER A 235 -9.44 -0.24 -4.75
N ASP A 236 -8.47 -0.71 -3.99
CA ASP A 236 -7.45 -1.65 -4.45
C ASP A 236 -7.95 -3.11 -4.48
N GLN A 237 -9.20 -3.36 -4.11
CA GLN A 237 -9.78 -4.70 -4.08
C GLN A 237 -10.55 -5.02 -5.37
N ASP A 238 -11.31 -4.06 -5.87
CA ASP A 238 -12.25 -4.25 -6.99
C ASP A 238 -12.33 -3.05 -7.95
N GLY A 239 -11.59 -1.97 -7.70
CA GLY A 239 -11.65 -0.74 -8.50
C GLY A 239 -12.89 0.12 -8.25
N SER A 240 -13.78 -0.23 -7.32
CA SER A 240 -14.94 0.59 -6.98
C SER A 240 -14.53 1.92 -6.33
N LEU A 241 -15.45 2.91 -6.35
CA LEU A 241 -15.26 4.14 -5.58
C LEU A 241 -15.67 3.95 -4.14
N VAL A 242 -14.87 4.48 -3.24
CA VAL A 242 -15.16 4.62 -1.81
C VAL A 242 -15.58 6.06 -1.59
N GLU A 243 -16.86 6.28 -1.27
CA GLU A 243 -17.48 7.60 -1.19
C GLU A 243 -18.21 7.86 0.14
N SER A 244 -18.29 6.85 1.02
CA SER A 244 -18.87 7.00 2.35
C SER A 244 -17.96 6.44 3.45
N ALA A 245 -18.24 6.81 4.70
CA ALA A 245 -17.55 6.32 5.89
C ALA A 245 -17.67 4.80 6.04
N GLU A 246 -18.85 4.25 5.76
CA GLU A 246 -19.10 2.80 5.81
C GLU A 246 -18.28 2.07 4.76
N GLN A 247 -18.25 2.59 3.53
CA GLN A 247 -17.43 2.02 2.46
C GLN A 247 -15.94 2.11 2.79
N ALA A 248 -15.50 3.22 3.43
CA ALA A 248 -14.11 3.38 3.87
C ALA A 248 -13.74 2.36 4.96
N ALA A 249 -14.64 2.10 5.92
CA ALA A 249 -14.43 1.08 6.94
C ALA A 249 -14.28 -0.32 6.31
N GLU A 250 -15.22 -0.69 5.43
CA GLU A 250 -15.19 -2.00 4.76
C GLU A 250 -13.97 -2.15 3.84
N TRP A 251 -13.56 -1.08 3.15
CA TRP A 251 -12.35 -1.08 2.32
C TRP A 251 -11.07 -1.24 3.15
N ILE A 252 -10.96 -0.56 4.30
CA ILE A 252 -9.82 -0.71 5.21
C ILE A 252 -9.76 -2.14 5.73
N LEU A 253 -10.87 -2.65 6.26
CA LEU A 253 -10.96 -3.99 6.84
C LEU A 253 -10.84 -5.10 5.79
N GLY A 254 -11.47 -4.92 4.62
CA GLY A 254 -11.39 -5.85 3.51
C GLY A 254 -9.96 -6.07 3.01
N GLY A 255 -9.07 -5.11 3.24
CA GLY A 255 -7.67 -5.23 2.86
C GLY A 255 -6.90 -6.34 3.57
N PHE A 256 -7.38 -6.85 4.68
CA PHE A 256 -6.76 -8.01 5.34
C PHE A 256 -7.11 -9.34 4.65
N VAL A 257 -8.32 -9.43 4.10
CA VAL A 257 -8.92 -10.70 3.66
C VAL A 257 -9.18 -10.81 2.16
N ARG A 258 -9.10 -9.69 1.43
CA ARG A 258 -9.37 -9.65 -0.02
C ARG A 258 -8.09 -9.42 -0.81
N PRO A 259 -7.95 -10.01 -2.01
CA PRO A 259 -6.81 -9.78 -2.85
C PRO A 259 -6.74 -8.32 -3.33
N MET A 260 -5.53 -7.81 -3.43
CA MET A 260 -5.25 -6.52 -4.04
C MET A 260 -5.13 -6.64 -5.55
N ARG A 261 -5.74 -5.70 -6.31
CA ARG A 261 -5.84 -5.71 -7.78
C ARG A 261 -5.47 -4.35 -8.37
N TRP A 262 -4.18 -4.15 -8.65
CA TRP A 262 -3.73 -2.90 -9.25
C TRP A 262 -4.34 -2.62 -10.63
N PRO A 263 -4.50 -3.59 -11.56
CA PRO A 263 -5.19 -3.34 -12.83
C PRO A 263 -6.61 -2.80 -12.67
N GLY A 264 -7.35 -3.21 -11.64
CA GLY A 264 -8.68 -2.66 -11.37
C GLY A 264 -8.67 -1.17 -11.04
N ILE A 265 -7.65 -0.69 -10.30
CA ILE A 265 -7.45 0.75 -10.07
C ILE A 265 -7.13 1.45 -11.39
N VAL A 266 -6.23 0.89 -12.19
CA VAL A 266 -5.83 1.44 -13.50
C VAL A 266 -7.03 1.58 -14.43
N ASP A 267 -7.83 0.53 -14.57
CA ASP A 267 -9.01 0.51 -15.43
C ASP A 267 -10.04 1.57 -15.00
N THR A 268 -10.27 1.71 -13.69
CA THR A 268 -11.21 2.70 -13.15
C THR A 268 -10.71 4.12 -13.39
N LEU A 269 -9.44 4.41 -13.10
CA LEU A 269 -8.88 5.74 -13.30
C LEU A 269 -8.85 6.11 -14.78
N ALA A 270 -8.38 5.22 -15.66
CA ALA A 270 -8.35 5.43 -17.11
C ALA A 270 -9.77 5.62 -17.67
N GLY A 271 -10.74 4.79 -17.25
CA GLY A 271 -12.15 4.91 -17.65
C GLY A 271 -12.81 6.22 -17.20
N ARG A 272 -12.24 6.92 -16.22
CA ARG A 272 -12.66 8.25 -15.75
C ARG A 272 -11.88 9.41 -16.37
N GLY A 273 -11.04 9.13 -17.35
CA GLY A 273 -10.28 10.15 -18.08
C GLY A 273 -9.04 10.65 -17.34
N VAL A 274 -8.58 9.94 -16.32
CA VAL A 274 -7.28 10.22 -15.69
C VAL A 274 -6.17 9.87 -16.66
N ASP A 275 -5.27 10.81 -16.92
CA ASP A 275 -4.09 10.64 -17.79
C ASP A 275 -2.76 10.82 -17.05
N ARG A 276 -2.82 11.33 -15.82
CA ARG A 276 -1.63 11.58 -14.98
C ARG A 276 -1.82 11.01 -13.58
N ILE A 277 -0.80 10.31 -13.10
CA ILE A 277 -0.76 9.85 -11.72
C ILE A 277 0.54 10.32 -11.04
N ALA A 278 0.40 10.78 -9.79
CA ALA A 278 1.51 11.06 -8.91
C ALA A 278 1.64 9.93 -7.88
N ILE A 279 2.75 9.23 -7.88
CA ILE A 279 3.03 8.15 -6.94
C ILE A 279 3.84 8.71 -5.78
N VAL A 280 3.34 8.53 -4.55
CA VAL A 280 3.91 9.13 -3.33
C VAL A 280 4.81 8.15 -2.60
N GLY A 281 6.02 8.58 -2.26
CA GLY A 281 6.98 7.75 -1.54
C GLY A 281 7.99 7.07 -2.46
N ARG A 282 8.63 6.03 -1.91
CA ARG A 282 9.70 5.30 -2.61
C ARG A 282 9.12 4.15 -3.45
N ASP A 283 8.38 4.49 -4.49
CA ASP A 283 7.89 3.47 -5.42
C ASP A 283 9.00 2.94 -6.32
N ARG A 284 9.15 1.61 -6.36
CA ARG A 284 10.04 0.91 -7.27
C ARG A 284 9.29 0.02 -8.26
N LEU A 285 7.99 -0.12 -8.09
CA LEU A 285 7.17 -1.09 -8.79
C LEU A 285 6.10 -0.44 -9.66
N LEU A 286 5.10 0.24 -9.06
CA LEU A 286 3.87 0.66 -9.74
C LEU A 286 4.11 1.45 -11.02
N ARG A 287 5.07 2.40 -11.01
CA ARG A 287 5.42 3.23 -12.18
C ARG A 287 6.07 2.46 -13.33
N ARG A 288 6.43 1.19 -13.14
CA ARG A 288 7.08 0.32 -14.13
C ARG A 288 6.18 -0.77 -14.65
N LEU A 289 5.04 -1.00 -13.99
CA LEU A 289 4.07 -1.99 -14.41
C LEU A 289 3.53 -1.61 -15.78
N LYS A 290 3.35 -2.60 -16.64
CA LYS A 290 2.92 -2.37 -18.01
C LYS A 290 1.55 -1.71 -18.05
N CYS A 291 0.61 -2.17 -17.24
CA CYS A 291 -0.71 -1.55 -17.14
C CYS A 291 -0.65 -0.07 -16.71
N THR A 292 0.33 0.33 -15.89
CA THR A 292 0.52 1.73 -15.49
C THR A 292 1.09 2.56 -16.64
N VAL A 293 2.17 2.08 -17.26
CA VAL A 293 2.90 2.80 -18.31
C VAL A 293 2.04 2.98 -19.57
N ASP A 294 1.21 2.00 -19.88
CA ASP A 294 0.34 2.04 -21.06
C ASP A 294 -0.81 3.07 -20.91
N ASN A 295 -1.19 3.43 -19.67
CA ASN A 295 -2.36 4.26 -19.41
C ASN A 295 -2.04 5.66 -18.87
N PHE A 296 -0.89 5.87 -18.19
CA PHE A 296 -0.66 7.12 -17.47
C PHE A 296 0.72 7.71 -17.71
N THR A 297 0.77 9.03 -17.73
CA THR A 297 2.00 9.77 -17.43
C THR A 297 2.23 9.76 -15.92
N THR A 298 3.37 9.24 -15.48
CA THR A 298 3.68 9.08 -14.06
C THR A 298 4.65 10.13 -13.56
N SER A 299 4.39 10.66 -12.37
CA SER A 299 5.34 11.46 -11.58
C SER A 299 5.56 10.81 -10.22
N THR A 300 6.63 11.20 -9.53
CA THR A 300 6.94 10.63 -8.21
C THR A 300 7.26 11.75 -7.21
N LEU A 301 6.58 11.72 -6.07
CA LEU A 301 6.91 12.52 -4.89
C LEU A 301 7.71 11.65 -3.93
N ALA A 302 9.04 11.78 -3.92
CA ALA A 302 9.92 10.95 -3.12
C ALA A 302 10.80 11.78 -2.19
N PRO A 303 11.26 11.23 -1.04
CA PRO A 303 12.15 11.93 -0.11
C PRO A 303 13.38 12.55 -0.80
N GLU A 304 13.97 11.82 -1.75
CA GLU A 304 15.15 12.27 -2.50
C GLU A 304 14.85 13.49 -3.38
N SER A 305 13.63 13.58 -3.92
CA SER A 305 13.15 14.73 -4.71
C SER A 305 12.94 15.94 -3.83
N ALA A 306 12.42 15.74 -2.62
CA ALA A 306 12.11 16.79 -1.66
C ALA A 306 13.36 17.39 -0.98
N LEU A 307 14.51 16.76 -1.14
CA LEU A 307 15.80 17.22 -0.62
C LEU A 307 16.62 17.99 -1.66
N ARG A 308 16.18 18.06 -2.91
CA ARG A 308 16.84 18.83 -3.96
C ARG A 308 16.34 20.29 -3.91
N PRO A 309 17.24 21.28 -4.10
CA PRO A 309 16.79 22.67 -4.28
C PRO A 309 15.76 22.77 -5.40
N ALA A 310 14.83 23.70 -5.28
CA ALA A 310 14.00 24.09 -6.43
C ALA A 310 14.93 24.60 -7.53
N ALA A 311 14.80 24.04 -8.73
CA ALA A 311 15.56 24.50 -9.89
C ALA A 311 15.04 25.85 -10.35
#